data_3a5a39a13a54de1f19dd612f317aac2d
#
_entry.id   3a5a39a13a54de1f19dd612f317aac2d
#
_cell.length_a   1.000
_cell.length_b   1.000
_cell.length_c   1.000
_cell.angle_alpha   90.00
_cell.angle_beta   90.00
_cell.angle_gamma   90.00
#
_symmetry.space_group_name_H-M   'P 1'
#
loop_
_entity.id
_entity.type
_entity.pdbx_description
1 polymer ?
#
loop_
_entity_poly.entity_id
_entity_poly.type
_entity_poly.pdbx_seq_one_letter_code
_entity_poly.pdbx_strand_id
1 'polypeptide(L)'
;MLFKKDINKKIEHLVKKNDFYAVADYVYGTKEEKLDLAKALGTNDNNSSVDLLLRLVDDKDDDVVYAACEALRNVGSEHNTADLLEK
;
A
#
# COMPACT_ATOMS: atom_id res chain seq x y z
N MET A 1 8.82 -17.63 -15.25
CA MET A 1 8.38 -17.61 -13.87
C MET A 1 8.96 -16.40 -13.16
N LEU A 2 8.12 -15.66 -12.45
CA LEU A 2 8.57 -14.47 -11.74
C LEU A 2 8.97 -14.84 -10.32
N PHE A 3 10.09 -14.32 -9.89
CA PHE A 3 10.51 -14.46 -8.51
C PHE A 3 9.88 -13.35 -7.67
N LYS A 4 9.89 -13.52 -6.35
CA LYS A 4 9.34 -12.52 -5.44
C LYS A 4 9.89 -11.12 -5.70
N LYS A 5 11.19 -11.04 -5.96
CA LYS A 5 11.84 -9.76 -6.21
C LYS A 5 11.27 -9.06 -7.44
N ASP A 6 10.94 -9.85 -8.45
CA ASP A 6 10.41 -9.28 -9.69
C ASP A 6 9.01 -8.72 -9.46
N ILE A 7 8.20 -9.44 -8.69
CA ILE A 7 6.85 -8.98 -8.37
C ILE A 7 6.90 -7.71 -7.53
N ASN A 8 7.78 -7.68 -6.55
CA ASN A 8 7.95 -6.51 -5.70
C ASN A 8 8.35 -5.29 -6.52
N LYS A 9 9.32 -5.44 -7.38
CA LYS A 9 9.78 -4.34 -8.22
C LYS A 9 8.67 -3.87 -9.15
N LYS A 10 7.90 -4.79 -9.68
CA LYS A 10 6.79 -4.45 -10.56
C LYS A 10 5.76 -3.63 -9.82
N ILE A 11 5.41 -4.06 -8.62
CA ILE A 11 4.43 -3.34 -7.79
C ILE A 11 4.95 -1.95 -7.47
N GLU A 12 6.20 -1.83 -7.05
CA GLU A 12 6.80 -0.54 -6.75
C GLU A 12 6.78 0.39 -7.94
N HIS A 13 7.11 -0.14 -9.11
CA HIS A 13 7.13 0.64 -10.33
C HIS A 13 5.75 1.18 -10.68
N LEU A 14 4.74 0.31 -10.58
CA LEU A 14 3.37 0.69 -10.88
C LEU A 14 2.86 1.75 -9.91
N VAL A 15 3.20 1.61 -8.64
CA VAL A 15 2.81 2.58 -7.63
C VAL A 15 3.46 3.93 -7.91
N LYS A 16 4.75 3.92 -8.28
CA LYS A 16 5.45 5.16 -8.60
C LYS A 16 4.85 5.86 -9.81
N LYS A 17 4.35 5.08 -10.76
CA LYS A 17 3.70 5.63 -11.94
C LYS A 17 2.26 6.06 -11.66
N ASN A 18 1.78 5.79 -10.46
CA ASN A 18 0.38 6.03 -10.10
C ASN A 18 -0.58 5.21 -10.95
N ASP A 19 -0.13 4.02 -11.37
CA ASP A 19 -0.97 3.10 -12.12
C ASP A 19 -1.74 2.22 -11.16
N PHE A 20 -2.68 2.82 -10.46
CA PHE A 20 -3.42 2.13 -9.41
C PHE A 20 -4.41 1.12 -9.96
N TYR A 21 -4.79 1.27 -11.21
CA TYR A 21 -5.66 0.30 -11.86
C TYR A 21 -4.94 -1.04 -11.96
N ALA A 22 -3.68 -1.01 -12.35
CA ALA A 22 -2.89 -2.23 -12.49
C ALA A 22 -2.61 -2.88 -11.15
N VAL A 23 -2.28 -2.09 -10.12
CA VAL A 23 -1.95 -2.66 -8.82
C VAL A 23 -3.17 -3.08 -8.02
N ALA A 24 -4.36 -2.63 -8.41
CA ALA A 24 -5.58 -2.99 -7.69
C ALA A 24 -5.79 -4.50 -7.66
N ASP A 25 -5.35 -5.21 -8.68
CA ASP A 25 -5.50 -6.66 -8.73
C ASP A 25 -4.72 -7.36 -7.63
N TYR A 26 -3.63 -6.77 -7.18
CA TYR A 26 -2.80 -7.37 -6.13
C TYR A 26 -3.48 -7.36 -4.77
N VAL A 27 -4.53 -6.58 -4.61
CA VAL A 27 -5.33 -6.60 -3.38
C VAL A 27 -5.93 -7.98 -3.16
N TYR A 28 -6.16 -8.71 -4.25
CA TYR A 28 -6.72 -10.05 -4.21
C TYR A 28 -5.68 -11.13 -4.47
N GLY A 29 -4.41 -10.77 -4.45
CA GLY A 29 -3.34 -11.71 -4.75
C GLY A 29 -2.92 -12.54 -3.55
N THR A 30 -1.69 -13.05 -3.60
CA THR A 30 -1.15 -13.84 -2.50
C THR A 30 -0.82 -12.92 -1.33
N LYS A 31 -0.58 -13.55 -0.17
CA LYS A 31 -0.18 -12.80 1.01
C LYS A 31 1.04 -11.95 0.74
N GLU A 32 2.03 -12.52 0.06
CA GLU A 32 3.27 -11.78 -0.23
C GLU A 32 3.03 -10.59 -1.14
N GLU A 33 2.18 -10.78 -2.16
CA GLU A 33 1.83 -9.67 -3.05
C GLU A 33 1.12 -8.57 -2.27
N LYS A 34 0.24 -8.94 -1.37
CA LYS A 34 -0.47 -7.95 -0.56
C LYS A 34 0.47 -7.20 0.37
N LEU A 35 1.44 -7.90 0.96
CA LEU A 35 2.42 -7.27 1.83
C LEU A 35 3.29 -6.29 1.04
N ASP A 36 3.75 -6.71 -0.13
CA ASP A 36 4.55 -5.85 -0.99
C ASP A 36 3.76 -4.63 -1.44
N LEU A 37 2.49 -4.85 -1.76
CA LEU A 37 1.60 -3.76 -2.18
C LEU A 37 1.42 -2.75 -1.06
N ALA A 38 1.14 -3.22 0.15
CA ALA A 38 0.96 -2.33 1.29
C ALA A 38 2.22 -1.49 1.51
N LYS A 39 3.37 -2.12 1.42
CA LYS A 39 4.63 -1.43 1.63
C LYS A 39 4.86 -0.35 0.56
N ALA A 40 4.60 -0.70 -0.69
CA ALA A 40 4.77 0.25 -1.79
C ALA A 40 3.77 1.40 -1.68
N LEU A 41 2.52 1.09 -1.35
CA LEU A 41 1.49 2.12 -1.21
C LEU A 41 1.80 3.07 -0.06
N GLY A 42 2.50 2.58 0.95
CA GLY A 42 2.88 3.40 2.09
C GLY A 42 3.88 4.49 1.75
N THR A 43 4.50 4.42 0.59
CA THR A 43 5.45 5.45 0.14
C THR A 43 4.80 6.46 -0.79
N ASN A 44 3.51 6.31 -1.06
CA ASN A 44 2.78 7.16 -2.00
C ASN A 44 1.57 7.76 -1.31
N ASP A 45 1.49 9.08 -1.28
CA ASP A 45 0.43 9.78 -0.56
C ASP A 45 -0.79 10.09 -1.42
N ASN A 46 -0.91 9.46 -2.57
CA ASN A 46 -2.06 9.63 -3.44
C ASN A 46 -3.31 9.04 -2.80
N ASN A 47 -4.46 9.67 -3.05
CA ASN A 47 -5.73 9.20 -2.49
C ASN A 47 -6.05 7.77 -2.92
N SER A 48 -5.66 7.40 -4.14
CA SER A 48 -5.87 6.04 -4.61
C SER A 48 -5.06 5.03 -3.80
N SER A 49 -3.86 5.42 -3.36
CA SER A 49 -3.06 4.55 -2.49
C SER A 49 -3.79 4.31 -1.18
N VAL A 50 -4.36 5.36 -0.61
CA VAL A 50 -5.10 5.25 0.64
C VAL A 50 -6.30 4.33 0.46
N ASP A 51 -7.03 4.48 -0.66
CA ASP A 51 -8.18 3.62 -0.93
C ASP A 51 -7.80 2.15 -0.98
N LEU A 52 -6.69 1.84 -1.64
CA LEU A 52 -6.24 0.45 -1.75
C LEU A 52 -5.76 -0.07 -0.40
N LEU A 53 -5.10 0.77 0.39
CA LEU A 53 -4.69 0.37 1.73
C LEU A 53 -5.89 0.08 2.62
N LEU A 54 -6.95 0.86 2.47
CA LEU A 54 -8.17 0.63 3.24
C LEU A 54 -8.79 -0.72 2.89
N ARG A 55 -8.66 -1.14 1.65
CA ARG A 55 -9.14 -2.48 1.25
C ARG A 55 -8.28 -3.57 1.89
N LEU A 56 -6.98 -3.34 1.98
CA LEU A 56 -6.08 -4.32 2.60
C LEU A 56 -6.33 -4.45 4.09
N VAL A 57 -6.79 -3.40 4.74
CA VAL A 57 -7.12 -3.45 6.18
C VAL A 57 -8.25 -4.45 6.45
N ASP A 58 -9.08 -4.71 5.46
CA ASP A 58 -10.17 -5.68 5.60
C ASP A 58 -9.75 -7.10 5.26
N ASP A 59 -8.47 -7.34 5.02
CA ASP A 59 -7.99 -8.66 4.66
C ASP A 59 -8.13 -9.61 5.84
N LYS A 60 -8.24 -10.91 5.53
CA LYS A 60 -8.36 -11.94 6.54
C LYS A 60 -7.05 -12.22 7.24
N ASP A 61 -5.94 -11.87 6.61
CA ASP A 61 -4.61 -12.13 7.13
C ASP A 61 -4.17 -10.98 8.03
N ASP A 62 -3.88 -11.30 9.29
CA ASP A 62 -3.48 -10.28 10.25
C ASP A 62 -2.21 -9.55 9.84
N ASP A 63 -1.28 -10.26 9.21
CA ASP A 63 -0.04 -9.64 8.76
C ASP A 63 -0.30 -8.59 7.70
N VAL A 64 -1.24 -8.89 6.80
CA VAL A 64 -1.63 -7.95 5.75
C VAL A 64 -2.32 -6.73 6.38
N VAL A 65 -3.21 -6.97 7.33
CA VAL A 65 -3.90 -5.89 8.02
C VAL A 65 -2.89 -4.99 8.73
N TYR A 66 -1.93 -5.60 9.42
CA TYR A 66 -0.91 -4.85 10.12
C TYR A 66 -0.08 -4.00 9.17
N ALA A 67 0.35 -4.60 8.06
CA ALA A 67 1.15 -3.89 7.08
C ALA A 67 0.37 -2.71 6.48
N ALA A 68 -0.91 -2.92 6.21
CA ALA A 68 -1.76 -1.87 5.65
C ALA A 68 -1.95 -0.73 6.66
N CYS A 69 -2.17 -1.07 7.91
CA CYS A 69 -2.32 -0.06 8.96
C CYS A 69 -1.05 0.75 9.13
N GLU A 70 0.10 0.09 9.09
CA GLU A 70 1.37 0.77 9.20
C GLU A 70 1.61 1.70 8.02
N ALA A 71 1.28 1.23 6.82
CA ALA A 71 1.40 2.05 5.62
C ALA A 71 0.48 3.27 5.69
N LEU A 72 -0.74 3.08 6.17
CA LEU A 72 -1.67 4.19 6.33
C LEU A 72 -1.15 5.21 7.33
N ARG A 73 -0.52 4.72 8.39
CA ARG A 73 0.07 5.62 9.37
C ARG A 73 1.17 6.46 8.75
N ASN A 74 2.02 5.84 7.94
CA ASN A 74 3.11 6.55 7.27
C ASN A 74 2.57 7.61 6.32
N VAL A 75 1.58 7.25 5.52
CA VAL A 75 0.97 8.20 4.59
C VAL A 75 0.25 9.30 5.37
N GLY A 76 -0.50 8.90 6.40
CA GLY A 76 -1.24 9.84 7.21
C GLY A 76 -0.35 10.82 7.94
N SER A 77 0.82 10.36 8.39
CA SER A 77 1.75 11.22 9.09
C SER A 77 2.20 12.39 8.23
N GLU A 78 2.44 12.13 6.96
CA GLU A 78 2.88 13.17 6.07
C GLU A 78 1.79 14.21 5.81
N HIS A 79 0.55 13.75 5.74
CA HIS A 79 -0.57 14.64 5.47
C HIS A 79 -1.09 15.33 6.71
N ASN A 80 -1.19 14.59 7.81
CA ASN A 80 -1.89 15.06 8.99
C ASN A 80 -0.99 15.69 10.03
N THR A 81 0.31 15.46 9.94
CA THR A 81 1.22 15.98 10.93
C THR A 81 1.16 17.51 11.01
N ALA A 82 1.10 18.15 9.87
CA ALA A 82 1.01 19.60 9.83
C ALA A 82 -0.28 20.09 10.50
N ASP A 83 -1.38 19.43 10.20
CA ASP A 83 -2.67 19.80 10.78
C ASP A 83 -2.66 19.64 12.29
N LEU A 84 -2.07 18.55 12.75
CA LEU A 84 -2.00 18.29 14.19
C LEU A 84 -1.12 19.30 14.91
N LEU A 85 -0.03 19.68 14.27
CA LEU A 85 0.90 20.62 14.86
C LEU A 85 0.32 22.04 14.91
N GLU A 86 -0.56 22.35 14.00
CA GLU A 86 -1.19 23.67 13.98
C GLU A 86 -2.19 23.85 15.10
N LYS A 87 -2.63 22.79 15.67
CA LYS A 87 -3.57 22.83 16.76
C LYS A 87 -2.88 22.87 18.09
#